data_dad3322adde75325df86f9df30c68779
#
_entry.id   dad3322adde75325df86f9df30c68779
#
_cell.length_a   1.000
_cell.length_b   1.000
_cell.length_c   1.000
_cell.angle_alpha   90.00
_cell.angle_beta   90.00
_cell.angle_gamma   90.00
#
_symmetry.space_group_name_H-M   'P 1'
#
loop_
_entity.id
_entity.type
_entity.pdbx_description
1 polymer ?
#
loop_
_entity_poly.entity_id
_entity_poly.type
_entity_poly.pdbx_seq_one_letter_code
_entity_poly.pdbx_strand_id
1 'polypeptide(L)'
;MEIGLRMQTLVKMTRNPEIFGENYVPKVLVITPAPVRKEIHTSDFYGMYDEESVRKSELLDQEYHRALKDMKEVYFLNAGEIAEVSKRDCIHFTEEGHAALGKAVAEKVRELFQ
;
A
#
# COMPACT_ATOMS: atom_id res chain seq x y z
N MET A 1 -13.68 -3.78 -6.56
CA MET A 1 -12.86 -2.77 -7.28
C MET A 1 -11.68 -3.45 -7.99
N GLU A 2 -11.42 -3.01 -9.20
CA GLU A 2 -10.40 -3.60 -10.06
C GLU A 2 -8.99 -3.56 -9.47
N ILE A 3 -8.66 -2.51 -8.70
CA ILE A 3 -7.32 -2.37 -8.12
C ILE A 3 -6.99 -3.50 -7.15
N GLY A 4 -7.98 -3.98 -6.42
CA GLY A 4 -7.80 -5.14 -5.54
C GLY A 4 -7.45 -6.39 -6.31
N LEU A 5 -8.13 -6.62 -7.43
CA LEU A 5 -7.86 -7.76 -8.31
C LEU A 5 -6.46 -7.69 -8.92
N ARG A 6 -5.99 -6.49 -9.23
CA ARG A 6 -4.63 -6.29 -9.76
C ARG A 6 -3.59 -6.59 -8.70
N MET A 7 -3.83 -6.19 -7.46
CA MET A 7 -2.94 -6.54 -6.34
C MET A 7 -2.91 -8.06 -6.13
N GLN A 8 -4.06 -8.72 -6.21
CA GLN A 8 -4.14 -10.18 -6.15
C GLN A 8 -3.26 -10.83 -7.22
N THR A 9 -3.29 -10.30 -8.44
CA THR A 9 -2.45 -10.78 -9.55
C THR A 9 -0.97 -10.65 -9.21
N LEU A 10 -0.55 -9.51 -8.67
CA LEU A 10 0.84 -9.30 -8.27
C LEU A 10 1.29 -10.32 -7.22
N VAL A 11 0.45 -10.57 -6.22
CA VAL A 11 0.77 -11.56 -5.18
C VAL A 11 0.89 -12.96 -5.79
N LYS A 12 -0.01 -13.33 -6.69
CA LYS A 12 0.06 -14.62 -7.39
C LYS A 12 1.34 -14.78 -8.20
N MET A 13 1.84 -13.71 -8.79
CA MET A 13 3.11 -13.73 -9.54
C MET A 13 4.29 -14.12 -8.66
N THR A 14 4.29 -13.75 -7.39
CA THR A 14 5.37 -14.14 -6.44
C THR A 14 5.38 -15.62 -6.14
N ARG A 15 4.30 -16.32 -6.50
CA ARG A 15 4.06 -17.73 -6.16
C ARG A 15 3.90 -18.60 -7.40
N ASN A 16 4.39 -18.14 -8.53
CA ASN A 16 4.29 -18.87 -9.79
C ASN A 16 5.11 -20.15 -9.69
N PRO A 17 4.48 -21.35 -9.72
CA PRO A 17 5.20 -22.61 -9.59
C PRO A 17 6.17 -22.91 -10.72
N GLU A 18 5.93 -22.35 -11.91
CA GLU A 18 6.84 -22.52 -13.06
C GLU A 18 8.17 -21.80 -12.85
N ILE A 19 8.18 -20.74 -12.02
CA ILE A 19 9.38 -19.96 -11.74
C ILE A 19 10.03 -20.37 -10.42
N PHE A 20 9.21 -20.57 -9.39
CA PHE A 20 9.70 -20.71 -8.00
C PHE A 20 9.51 -22.10 -7.40
N GLY A 21 8.85 -23.02 -8.13
CA GLY A 21 8.52 -24.35 -7.61
C GLY A 21 7.13 -24.41 -6.98
N GLU A 22 6.56 -25.58 -6.92
CA GLU A 22 5.16 -25.80 -6.50
C GLU A 22 4.88 -25.46 -5.02
N ASN A 23 5.89 -25.59 -4.17
CA ASN A 23 5.71 -25.43 -2.73
C ASN A 23 6.25 -24.11 -2.18
N TYR A 24 6.62 -23.19 -3.06
CA TYR A 24 7.16 -21.90 -2.63
C TYR A 24 6.03 -20.92 -2.34
N VAL A 25 5.91 -20.54 -1.07
CA VAL A 25 4.93 -19.55 -0.61
C VAL A 25 5.67 -18.49 0.21
N PRO A 26 6.17 -17.44 -0.43
CA PRO A 26 6.84 -16.37 0.29
C PRO A 26 5.86 -15.57 1.14
N LYS A 27 6.37 -14.97 2.20
CA LYS A 27 5.61 -13.96 2.94
C LYS A 27 5.56 -12.69 2.09
N VAL A 28 4.37 -12.13 1.93
CA VAL A 28 4.18 -10.90 1.16
C VAL A 28 3.64 -9.83 2.09
N LEU A 29 4.32 -8.71 2.16
CA LEU A 29 3.85 -7.54 2.89
C LEU A 29 3.28 -6.55 1.87
N VAL A 30 1.98 -6.31 1.95
CA VAL A 30 1.30 -5.31 1.12
C VAL A 30 1.28 -4.00 1.88
N ILE A 31 1.90 -2.98 1.32
CA ILE A 31 1.93 -1.66 1.93
C ILE A 31 0.96 -0.76 1.16
N THR A 32 -0.13 -0.39 1.82
CA THR A 32 -1.11 0.52 1.22
C THR A 32 -0.55 1.93 1.26
N PRO A 33 -0.50 2.63 0.12
CA PRO A 33 -0.05 4.03 0.11
C PRO A 33 -0.97 4.92 0.93
N ALA A 34 -0.42 6.00 1.45
CA ALA A 34 -1.22 6.99 2.14
C ALA A 34 -2.21 7.64 1.16
N PRO A 35 -3.44 7.94 1.60
CA PRO A 35 -4.40 8.62 0.74
C PRO A 35 -3.91 9.99 0.29
N VAL A 36 -4.35 10.40 -0.90
CA VAL A 36 -4.18 11.77 -1.38
C VAL A 36 -4.87 12.71 -0.39
N ARG A 37 -4.22 13.78 0.00
CA ARG A 37 -4.79 14.70 0.98
C ARG A 37 -5.96 15.48 0.42
N LYS A 38 -6.90 15.79 1.29
CA LYS A 38 -8.12 16.54 0.92
C LYS A 38 -7.82 17.94 0.36
N GLU A 39 -6.67 18.51 0.72
CA GLU A 39 -6.22 19.81 0.25
C GLU A 39 -5.65 19.80 -1.16
N ILE A 40 -5.82 18.70 -1.91
CA ILE A 40 -5.27 18.53 -3.26
C ILE A 40 -5.64 19.71 -4.20
N HIS A 41 -6.79 20.33 -3.99
CA HIS A 41 -7.23 21.47 -4.80
C HIS A 41 -6.33 22.71 -4.65
N THR A 42 -5.53 22.78 -3.60
CA THR A 42 -4.57 23.86 -3.39
C THR A 42 -3.14 23.47 -3.82
N SER A 43 -2.97 22.25 -4.31
CA SER A 43 -1.68 21.67 -4.68
C SER A 43 -1.34 21.96 -6.14
N ASP A 44 -0.05 21.97 -6.45
CA ASP A 44 0.46 22.09 -7.82
C ASP A 44 0.05 20.90 -8.69
N PHE A 45 -0.39 19.80 -8.08
CA PHE A 45 -0.83 18.60 -8.79
C PHE A 45 -2.34 18.58 -9.06
N TYR A 46 -3.06 19.62 -8.71
CA TYR A 46 -4.47 19.69 -9.03
C TYR A 46 -4.67 19.68 -10.55
N GLY A 47 -5.54 18.82 -11.01
CA GLY A 47 -5.72 18.57 -12.46
C GLY A 47 -5.17 17.23 -12.88
N MET A 48 -4.01 16.80 -12.31
CA MET A 48 -3.54 15.41 -12.44
C MET A 48 -4.23 14.52 -11.40
N TYR A 49 -4.47 15.09 -10.21
CA TYR A 49 -5.17 14.46 -9.10
C TYR A 49 -6.24 15.43 -8.62
N ASP A 50 -7.37 14.89 -8.20
CA ASP A 50 -8.53 15.67 -7.79
C ASP A 50 -9.23 15.03 -6.58
N GLU A 51 -10.43 15.52 -6.26
CA GLU A 51 -11.21 15.00 -5.13
C GLU A 51 -11.60 13.54 -5.31
N GLU A 52 -11.75 13.08 -6.55
CA GLU A 52 -12.02 11.67 -6.85
C GLU A 52 -10.79 10.80 -6.51
N SER A 53 -9.58 11.35 -6.72
CA SER A 53 -8.34 10.69 -6.33
C SER A 53 -8.27 10.52 -4.81
N VAL A 54 -8.71 11.52 -4.06
CA VAL A 54 -8.81 11.44 -2.58
C VAL A 54 -9.71 10.28 -2.19
N ARG A 55 -10.93 10.26 -2.73
CA ARG A 55 -11.93 9.24 -2.42
C ARG A 55 -11.42 7.83 -2.74
N LYS A 56 -10.88 7.64 -3.93
CA LYS A 56 -10.37 6.33 -4.36
C LYS A 56 -9.19 5.87 -3.53
N SER A 57 -8.28 6.77 -3.21
CA SER A 57 -7.11 6.40 -2.41
C SER A 57 -7.46 6.04 -0.96
N GLU A 58 -8.51 6.63 -0.41
CA GLU A 58 -9.00 6.27 0.92
C GLU A 58 -9.59 4.85 0.97
N LEU A 59 -10.00 4.30 -0.16
CA LEU A 59 -10.59 2.97 -0.24
C LEU A 59 -9.57 1.85 -0.48
N LEU A 60 -8.31 2.18 -0.81
CA LEU A 60 -7.31 1.19 -1.21
C LEU A 60 -7.09 0.11 -0.16
N ASP A 61 -6.93 0.49 1.10
CA ASP A 61 -6.61 -0.48 2.14
C ASP A 61 -7.68 -1.55 2.28
N GLN A 62 -8.94 -1.13 2.37
CA GLN A 62 -10.03 -2.11 2.48
C GLN A 62 -10.18 -2.96 1.22
N GLU A 63 -9.90 -2.41 0.05
CA GLU A 63 -9.98 -3.17 -1.20
C GLU A 63 -8.86 -4.22 -1.28
N TYR A 64 -7.66 -3.89 -0.81
CA TYR A 64 -6.57 -4.86 -0.73
C TYR A 64 -6.89 -5.98 0.25
N HIS A 65 -7.39 -5.64 1.43
CA HIS A 65 -7.79 -6.64 2.42
C HIS A 65 -8.88 -7.57 1.87
N ARG A 66 -9.87 -7.00 1.18
CA ARG A 66 -10.96 -7.78 0.60
C ARG A 66 -10.45 -8.76 -0.46
N ALA A 67 -9.61 -8.27 -1.38
CA ALA A 67 -9.12 -9.07 -2.50
C ALA A 67 -8.16 -10.18 -2.08
N LEU A 68 -7.44 -9.99 -0.97
CA LEU A 68 -6.37 -10.88 -0.53
C LEU A 68 -6.74 -11.73 0.70
N LYS A 69 -7.96 -11.62 1.20
CA LYS A 69 -8.38 -12.24 2.46
C LYS A 69 -8.18 -13.75 2.52
N ASP A 70 -8.28 -14.44 1.38
CA ASP A 70 -8.17 -15.89 1.32
C ASP A 70 -6.77 -16.37 0.89
N MET A 71 -5.82 -15.46 0.71
CA MET A 71 -4.46 -15.80 0.33
C MET A 71 -3.58 -15.96 1.56
N LYS A 72 -2.81 -17.05 1.58
CA LYS A 72 -1.92 -17.37 2.71
C LYS A 72 -0.67 -16.49 2.70
N GLU A 73 -0.13 -16.25 3.88
CA GLU A 73 1.14 -15.53 4.06
C GLU A 73 1.15 -14.14 3.43
N VAL A 74 0.00 -13.46 3.46
CA VAL A 74 -0.15 -12.06 3.07
C VAL A 74 -0.38 -11.22 4.30
N TYR A 75 0.41 -10.18 4.45
CA TYR A 75 0.39 -9.28 5.60
C TYR A 75 0.21 -7.85 5.11
N PHE A 76 -0.27 -6.97 5.96
CA PHE A 76 -0.66 -5.62 5.56
C PHE A 76 -0.03 -4.55 6.44
N LEU A 77 0.30 -3.43 5.83
CA LEU A 77 0.73 -2.23 6.52
C LEU A 77 0.11 -1.03 5.82
N ASN A 78 -0.65 -0.23 6.55
CA ASN A 78 -1.28 0.97 5.98
C ASN A 78 -0.39 2.18 6.23
N ALA A 79 0.29 2.65 5.21
CA ALA A 79 1.21 3.79 5.33
C ALA A 79 0.49 5.07 5.77
N GLY A 80 -0.79 5.22 5.44
CA GLY A 80 -1.57 6.38 5.82
C GLY A 80 -1.82 6.52 7.32
N GLU A 81 -1.71 5.43 8.07
CA GLU A 81 -1.84 5.45 9.53
C GLU A 81 -0.52 5.76 10.24
N ILE A 82 0.59 5.77 9.51
CA ILE A 82 1.94 5.83 10.06
C ILE A 82 2.66 7.11 9.65
N ALA A 83 2.57 7.48 8.37
CA ALA A 83 3.44 8.48 7.77
C ALA A 83 2.64 9.68 7.28
N GLU A 84 3.12 10.86 7.62
CA GLU A 84 2.51 12.11 7.17
C GLU A 84 2.82 12.38 5.71
N VAL A 85 1.79 12.80 4.96
CA VAL A 85 1.90 13.26 3.58
C VAL A 85 2.08 14.78 3.58
N SER A 86 2.93 15.29 2.71
CA SER A 86 3.18 16.71 2.55
C SER A 86 1.92 17.48 2.21
N LYS A 87 1.69 18.59 2.88
CA LYS A 87 0.59 19.52 2.55
C LYS A 87 0.86 20.29 1.27
N ARG A 88 2.12 20.34 0.84
CA ARG A 88 2.52 21.07 -0.34
C ARG A 88 2.03 20.43 -1.62
N ASP A 89 2.25 19.12 -1.79
CA ASP A 89 1.80 18.41 -2.99
C ASP A 89 0.66 17.43 -2.73
N CYS A 90 0.38 17.12 -1.48
CA CYS A 90 -0.69 16.22 -1.05
C CYS A 90 -0.53 14.75 -1.48
N ILE A 91 0.62 14.37 -1.99
CA ILE A 91 0.90 13.06 -2.57
C ILE A 91 2.08 12.38 -1.88
N HIS A 92 3.21 13.07 -1.79
CA HIS A 92 4.46 12.50 -1.28
C HIS A 92 4.56 12.63 0.23
N PHE A 93 5.26 11.71 0.86
CA PHE A 93 5.52 11.76 2.29
C PHE A 93 6.46 12.91 2.62
N THR A 94 6.32 13.44 3.83
CA THR A 94 7.32 14.34 4.40
C THR A 94 8.60 13.55 4.70
N GLU A 95 9.69 14.23 4.98
CA GLU A 95 10.94 13.59 5.40
C GLU A 95 10.72 12.73 6.65
N GLU A 96 10.01 13.28 7.64
CA GLU A 96 9.64 12.57 8.86
C GLU A 96 8.73 11.39 8.57
N GLY A 97 7.82 11.54 7.58
CA GLY A 97 6.95 10.46 7.12
C GLY A 97 7.73 9.29 6.54
N HIS A 98 8.73 9.57 5.70
CA HIS A 98 9.60 8.53 5.16
C HIS A 98 10.33 7.77 6.28
N ALA A 99 10.87 8.49 7.26
CA ALA A 99 11.56 7.87 8.38
C ALA A 99 10.62 6.98 9.21
N ALA A 100 9.41 7.48 9.50
CA ALA A 100 8.41 6.74 10.26
C ALA A 100 7.97 5.47 9.52
N LEU A 101 7.75 5.56 8.21
CA LEU A 101 7.36 4.41 7.40
C LEU A 101 8.49 3.37 7.35
N GLY A 102 9.72 3.81 7.15
CA GLY A 102 10.88 2.91 7.14
C GLY A 102 11.03 2.13 8.44
N LYS A 103 10.83 2.80 9.57
CA LYS A 103 10.87 2.17 10.89
C LYS A 103 9.74 1.14 11.04
N ALA A 104 8.53 1.51 10.64
CA ALA A 104 7.37 0.62 10.74
C ALA A 104 7.54 -0.63 9.86
N VAL A 105 8.07 -0.47 8.65
CA VAL A 105 8.36 -1.60 7.75
C VAL A 105 9.39 -2.53 8.38
N ALA A 106 10.47 -1.98 8.93
CA ALA A 106 11.51 -2.77 9.58
C ALA A 106 10.96 -3.58 10.76
N GLU A 107 10.13 -2.96 11.58
CA GLU A 107 9.48 -3.63 12.72
C GLU A 107 8.56 -4.75 12.25
N LYS A 108 7.79 -4.50 11.20
CA LYS A 108 6.86 -5.49 10.64
C LYS A 108 7.63 -6.69 10.08
N VAL A 109 8.69 -6.44 9.35
CA VAL A 109 9.53 -7.52 8.80
C VAL A 109 10.13 -8.38 9.92
N ARG A 110 10.60 -7.76 10.99
CA ARG A 110 11.10 -8.52 12.16
C ARG A 110 10.02 -9.41 12.76
N GLU A 111 8.81 -8.89 12.93
CA GLU A 111 7.68 -9.68 13.43
C GLU A 111 7.40 -10.90 12.56
N LEU A 112 7.46 -10.72 11.23
CA LEU A 112 7.12 -11.78 10.30
C LEU A 112 8.12 -12.94 10.31
N PHE A 113 9.35 -12.71 10.79
CA PHE A 113 10.41 -13.71 10.81
C PHE A 113 10.87 -14.11 12.22
N GLN A 114 10.07 -13.80 13.19
CA GLN A 114 10.30 -14.26 14.57
C GLN A 114 9.80 -15.69 14.81
#